data_730f7f8aebf9778861a0bcc0b43331b8
#
_entry.id   730f7f8aebf9778861a0bcc0b43331b8
#
_cell.length_a   1.000
_cell.length_b   1.000
_cell.length_c   1.000
_cell.angle_alpha   90.00
_cell.angle_beta   90.00
_cell.angle_gamma   90.00
#
_symmetry.space_group_name_H-M   'P 1'
#
loop_
_entity.id
_entity.type
_entity.pdbx_description
1 polymer ?
#
loop_
_entity_poly.entity_id
_entity_poly.type
_entity_poly.pdbx_seq_one_letter_code
_entity_poly.pdbx_strand_id
1 'polypeptide(L)'
;MFLHGYLSCKETFAKQVDYFSRFYRVTAINFLGFGGSVSLSSPFSVSDYAAWTRQVFALLGLEKPHVIAHSFGCRVAIKMAAQDKELFDKILLTGAAGVILKRSLGYKIKVRTYRFVRRFAPKFAERKFGSVEYKTLSPVMKESYKKIVNEDLRGDAQKIENPVLIVQGRGDCTTPIAEARAYLQNLKKGTLVEMNGGHFAFMDDSLTFNLIAEEFFYGGTRIESSI
;
A
#
# COMPACT_ATOMS: atom_id res chain seq x y z
N MET A 1 11.70 -6.75 1.02
CA MET A 1 10.55 -7.09 0.16
C MET A 1 9.79 -5.83 -0.24
N PHE A 2 9.44 -5.67 -1.53
CA PHE A 2 8.71 -4.51 -2.03
C PHE A 2 7.34 -4.91 -2.56
N LEU A 3 6.29 -4.16 -2.15
CA LEU A 3 4.88 -4.36 -2.51
C LEU A 3 4.32 -3.08 -3.13
N HIS A 4 4.06 -3.09 -4.42
CA HIS A 4 3.67 -1.90 -5.20
C HIS A 4 2.20 -1.48 -5.02
N GLY A 5 1.85 -0.29 -5.54
CA GLY A 5 0.49 0.27 -5.54
C GLY A 5 -0.45 -0.36 -6.57
N TYR A 6 -1.74 0.01 -6.51
CA TYR A 6 -2.74 -0.38 -7.51
C TYR A 6 -2.40 0.24 -8.86
N LEU A 7 -2.61 -0.49 -9.96
CA LEU A 7 -2.23 -0.10 -11.33
C LEU A 7 -0.75 0.27 -11.50
N SER A 8 0.10 -0.27 -10.65
CA SER A 8 1.55 -0.08 -10.65
C SER A 8 2.26 -1.41 -10.90
N CYS A 9 3.57 -1.44 -10.76
CA CYS A 9 4.41 -2.60 -10.94
C CYS A 9 5.65 -2.52 -10.03
N LYS A 10 6.41 -3.60 -9.94
CA LYS A 10 7.64 -3.67 -9.12
C LYS A 10 8.70 -2.67 -9.54
N GLU A 11 8.72 -2.29 -10.82
CA GLU A 11 9.69 -1.36 -11.41
C GLU A 11 9.56 0.06 -10.83
N THR A 12 8.41 0.42 -10.21
CA THR A 12 8.27 1.70 -9.50
C THR A 12 9.25 1.85 -8.34
N PHE A 13 9.76 0.72 -7.82
CA PHE A 13 10.77 0.70 -6.76
C PHE A 13 12.20 0.56 -7.28
N ALA A 14 12.47 0.76 -8.58
CA ALA A 14 13.80 0.54 -9.16
C ALA A 14 14.94 1.25 -8.39
N LYS A 15 14.75 2.52 -8.01
CA LYS A 15 15.74 3.29 -7.23
C LYS A 15 15.95 2.72 -5.81
N GLN A 16 14.90 2.22 -5.17
CA GLN A 16 14.96 1.59 -3.85
C GLN A 16 15.62 0.21 -3.95
N VAL A 17 15.26 -0.56 -4.98
CA VAL A 17 15.88 -1.87 -5.26
C VAL A 17 17.39 -1.70 -5.48
N ASP A 18 17.82 -0.75 -6.34
CA ASP A 18 19.24 -0.45 -6.57
C ASP A 18 19.96 -0.06 -5.26
N TYR A 19 19.35 0.80 -4.45
CA TYR A 19 19.93 1.24 -3.19
C TYR A 19 20.09 0.10 -2.19
N PHE A 20 19.01 -0.64 -1.91
CA PHE A 20 18.98 -1.66 -0.86
C PHE A 20 19.65 -2.98 -1.28
N SER A 21 19.81 -3.26 -2.57
CA SER A 21 20.51 -4.47 -3.05
C SER A 21 21.99 -4.52 -2.63
N ARG A 22 22.56 -3.39 -2.23
CA ARG A 22 23.93 -3.29 -1.69
C ARG A 22 24.06 -3.87 -0.29
N PHE A 23 22.96 -4.03 0.45
CA PHE A 23 22.95 -4.40 1.87
C PHE A 23 22.06 -5.61 2.15
N TYR A 24 21.06 -5.87 1.30
CA TYR A 24 20.04 -6.89 1.50
C TYR A 24 19.84 -7.75 0.27
N ARG A 25 19.39 -8.98 0.48
CA ARG A 25 18.72 -9.74 -0.57
C ARG A 25 17.36 -9.09 -0.82
N VAL A 26 17.20 -8.47 -1.98
CA VAL A 26 16.01 -7.72 -2.34
C VAL A 26 15.05 -8.58 -3.17
N THR A 27 13.76 -8.53 -2.82
CA THR A 27 12.69 -9.16 -3.59
C THR A 27 11.61 -8.10 -3.88
N ALA A 28 11.23 -7.97 -5.14
CA ALA A 28 10.11 -7.15 -5.58
C ALA A 28 9.18 -8.00 -6.47
N ILE A 29 7.89 -7.97 -6.19
CA ILE A 29 6.91 -8.77 -6.94
C ILE A 29 5.90 -7.89 -7.67
N ASN A 30 5.36 -8.39 -8.77
CA ASN A 30 4.13 -7.88 -9.35
C ASN A 30 2.95 -8.67 -8.79
N PHE A 31 1.97 -7.98 -8.19
CA PHE A 31 0.73 -8.61 -7.80
C PHE A 31 -0.01 -9.17 -9.02
N LEU A 32 -0.81 -10.22 -8.84
CA LEU A 32 -1.67 -10.76 -9.88
C LEU A 32 -2.56 -9.66 -10.48
N GLY A 33 -2.63 -9.62 -11.79
CA GLY A 33 -3.37 -8.61 -12.56
C GLY A 33 -2.62 -7.29 -12.80
N PHE A 34 -1.34 -7.17 -12.38
CA PHE A 34 -0.52 -5.97 -12.55
C PHE A 34 0.86 -6.28 -13.11
N GLY A 35 1.51 -5.30 -13.73
CA GLY A 35 2.93 -5.30 -14.07
C GLY A 35 3.41 -6.49 -14.90
N GLY A 36 2.60 -7.03 -15.80
CA GLY A 36 2.95 -8.23 -16.58
C GLY A 36 2.75 -9.56 -15.84
N SER A 37 2.22 -9.55 -14.61
CA SER A 37 1.79 -10.77 -13.92
C SER A 37 0.52 -11.34 -14.56
N VAL A 38 0.20 -12.60 -14.24
CA VAL A 38 -0.99 -13.30 -14.74
C VAL A 38 -2.26 -12.54 -14.35
N SER A 39 -3.20 -12.45 -15.30
CA SER A 39 -4.50 -11.82 -15.07
C SER A 39 -5.34 -12.61 -14.06
N LEU A 40 -6.17 -11.90 -13.30
CA LEU A 40 -7.11 -12.54 -12.37
C LEU A 40 -8.22 -13.25 -13.14
N SER A 41 -8.52 -14.49 -12.75
CA SER A 41 -9.68 -15.25 -13.22
C SER A 41 -10.96 -14.94 -12.44
N SER A 42 -10.83 -14.48 -11.19
CA SER A 42 -11.92 -14.09 -10.29
C SER A 42 -11.55 -12.84 -9.47
N PRO A 43 -12.54 -12.08 -8.97
CA PRO A 43 -12.29 -10.86 -8.22
C PRO A 43 -11.64 -11.12 -6.85
N PHE A 44 -10.46 -10.53 -6.61
CA PHE A 44 -9.71 -10.60 -5.36
C PHE A 44 -10.07 -9.46 -4.40
N SER A 45 -10.17 -9.80 -3.12
CA SER A 45 -10.17 -8.88 -1.97
C SER A 45 -8.73 -8.62 -1.49
N VAL A 46 -8.55 -7.73 -0.50
CA VAL A 46 -7.25 -7.56 0.17
C VAL A 46 -6.79 -8.86 0.83
N SER A 47 -7.71 -9.63 1.41
CA SER A 47 -7.39 -10.93 2.02
C SER A 47 -6.91 -11.96 0.99
N ASP A 48 -7.49 -11.98 -0.22
CA ASP A 48 -7.05 -12.89 -1.29
C ASP A 48 -5.64 -12.54 -1.76
N TYR A 49 -5.34 -11.24 -1.92
CA TYR A 49 -3.98 -10.77 -2.23
C TYR A 49 -2.99 -11.08 -1.11
N ALA A 50 -3.40 -10.93 0.14
CA ALA A 50 -2.56 -11.29 1.29
C ALA A 50 -2.23 -12.78 1.32
N ALA A 51 -3.24 -13.65 1.11
CA ALA A 51 -3.05 -15.10 1.04
C ALA A 51 -2.13 -15.52 -0.11
N TRP A 52 -2.33 -14.94 -1.30
CA TRP A 52 -1.48 -15.18 -2.46
C TRP A 52 -0.03 -14.71 -2.19
N THR A 53 0.16 -13.51 -1.64
CA THR A 53 1.50 -12.98 -1.32
C THR A 53 2.22 -13.88 -0.31
N ARG A 54 1.49 -14.42 0.66
CA ARG A 54 2.03 -15.39 1.63
C ARG A 54 2.54 -16.67 0.96
N GLN A 55 1.82 -17.18 -0.05
CA GLN A 55 2.30 -18.32 -0.85
C GLN A 55 3.60 -17.98 -1.59
N VAL A 56 3.71 -16.78 -2.16
CA VAL A 56 4.95 -16.30 -2.80
C VAL A 56 6.10 -16.25 -1.78
N PHE A 57 5.85 -15.80 -0.54
CA PHE A 57 6.87 -15.81 0.53
C PHE A 57 7.37 -17.21 0.81
N ALA A 58 6.48 -18.17 0.95
CA ALA A 58 6.83 -19.57 1.19
C ALA A 58 7.65 -20.16 0.03
N LEU A 59 7.24 -19.92 -1.22
CA LEU A 59 7.95 -20.38 -2.41
C LEU A 59 9.36 -19.77 -2.55
N LEU A 60 9.57 -18.54 -2.10
CA LEU A 60 10.86 -17.85 -2.15
C LEU A 60 11.72 -18.06 -0.90
N GLY A 61 11.23 -18.81 0.09
CA GLY A 61 11.93 -19.02 1.36
C GLY A 61 12.22 -17.69 2.09
N LEU A 62 11.25 -16.78 2.13
CA LEU A 62 11.40 -15.50 2.83
C LEU A 62 11.05 -15.67 4.30
N GLU A 63 12.03 -15.51 5.17
CA GLU A 63 11.88 -15.58 6.62
C GLU A 63 12.00 -14.18 7.21
N LYS A 64 10.94 -13.72 7.88
CA LYS A 64 10.83 -12.41 8.56
C LYS A 64 11.45 -11.23 7.77
N PRO A 65 11.11 -11.03 6.48
CA PRO A 65 11.70 -9.94 5.73
C PRO A 65 11.23 -8.58 6.28
N HIS A 66 12.08 -7.56 6.16
CA HIS A 66 11.61 -6.18 6.15
C HIS A 66 10.72 -5.95 4.93
N VAL A 67 9.65 -5.19 5.05
CA VAL A 67 8.77 -4.86 3.94
C VAL A 67 8.68 -3.35 3.72
N ILE A 68 8.75 -2.93 2.46
CA ILE A 68 8.38 -1.59 1.99
C ILE A 68 7.15 -1.77 1.11
N ALA A 69 6.06 -1.10 1.48
CA ALA A 69 4.80 -1.19 0.78
C ALA A 69 4.28 0.20 0.39
N HIS A 70 3.74 0.31 -0.81
CA HIS A 70 3.16 1.55 -1.32
C HIS A 70 1.65 1.39 -1.58
N SER A 71 0.86 2.37 -1.11
CA SER A 71 -0.55 2.51 -1.44
C SER A 71 -1.35 1.21 -1.26
N PHE A 72 -1.77 0.54 -2.33
CA PHE A 72 -2.44 -0.77 -2.28
C PHE A 72 -1.57 -1.83 -1.60
N GLY A 73 -0.26 -1.84 -1.85
CA GLY A 73 0.67 -2.74 -1.17
C GLY A 73 0.64 -2.60 0.34
N CYS A 74 0.37 -1.38 0.86
CA CYS A 74 0.17 -1.16 2.30
C CYS A 74 -1.02 -1.93 2.85
N ARG A 75 -2.13 -1.98 2.11
CA ARG A 75 -3.31 -2.76 2.51
C ARG A 75 -2.97 -4.24 2.64
N VAL A 76 -2.21 -4.78 1.68
CA VAL A 76 -1.79 -6.18 1.68
C VAL A 76 -0.84 -6.44 2.85
N ALA A 77 0.18 -5.58 3.06
CA ALA A 77 1.14 -5.72 4.17
C ALA A 77 0.45 -5.67 5.54
N ILE A 78 -0.47 -4.71 5.75
CA ILE A 78 -1.25 -4.59 7.00
C ILE A 78 -2.08 -5.84 7.24
N LYS A 79 -2.77 -6.35 6.20
CA LYS A 79 -3.58 -7.58 6.31
C LYS A 79 -2.71 -8.78 6.68
N MET A 80 -1.56 -8.95 6.03
CA MET A 80 -0.62 -10.04 6.31
C MET A 80 -0.06 -9.97 7.73
N ALA A 81 0.40 -8.79 8.17
CA ALA A 81 0.95 -8.58 9.51
C ALA A 81 -0.09 -8.78 10.62
N ALA A 82 -1.35 -8.39 10.37
CA ALA A 82 -2.44 -8.62 11.31
C ALA A 82 -2.82 -10.10 11.49
N GLN A 83 -2.59 -10.92 10.45
CA GLN A 83 -2.86 -12.35 10.46
C GLN A 83 -1.71 -13.16 11.07
N ASP A 84 -0.48 -12.67 10.96
CA ASP A 84 0.72 -13.33 11.46
C ASP A 84 1.75 -12.29 11.94
N LYS A 85 1.91 -12.22 13.26
CA LYS A 85 2.79 -11.25 13.93
C LYS A 85 4.28 -11.50 13.68
N GLU A 86 4.64 -12.74 13.35
CA GLU A 86 6.01 -13.15 13.10
C GLU A 86 6.42 -13.11 11.63
N LEU A 87 5.49 -12.76 10.74
CA LEU A 87 5.72 -12.80 9.30
C LEU A 87 6.77 -11.80 8.82
N PHE A 88 6.78 -10.60 9.40
CA PHE A 88 7.71 -9.52 9.08
C PHE A 88 8.59 -9.18 10.27
N ASP A 89 9.77 -8.62 10.01
CA ASP A 89 10.55 -7.96 11.05
C ASP A 89 10.09 -6.51 11.22
N LYS A 90 10.32 -5.64 10.26
CA LYS A 90 9.89 -4.23 10.27
C LYS A 90 9.08 -3.90 9.02
N ILE A 91 8.12 -2.98 9.16
CA ILE A 91 7.17 -2.62 8.11
C ILE A 91 7.29 -1.12 7.81
N LEU A 92 7.61 -0.76 6.57
CA LEU A 92 7.56 0.62 6.09
C LEU A 92 6.39 0.77 5.11
N LEU A 93 5.51 1.71 5.40
CA LEU A 93 4.35 2.05 4.59
C LEU A 93 4.54 3.44 3.98
N THR A 94 4.32 3.60 2.68
CA THR A 94 4.36 4.90 2.01
C THR A 94 3.11 5.13 1.18
N GLY A 95 2.54 6.35 1.22
CA GLY A 95 1.23 6.62 0.63
C GLY A 95 0.17 5.65 1.17
N ALA A 96 0.13 5.46 2.49
CA ALA A 96 -0.56 4.36 3.15
C ALA A 96 -2.08 4.42 2.96
N ALA A 97 -2.61 3.60 2.06
CA ALA A 97 -4.04 3.42 1.82
C ALA A 97 -4.65 2.39 2.77
N GLY A 98 -5.97 2.51 3.03
CA GLY A 98 -6.71 1.50 3.79
C GLY A 98 -7.53 2.03 4.95
N VAL A 99 -7.57 3.35 5.13
CA VAL A 99 -8.44 4.02 6.09
C VAL A 99 -9.64 4.62 5.36
N ILE A 100 -10.84 4.36 5.87
CA ILE A 100 -12.05 5.03 5.38
C ILE A 100 -12.35 6.21 6.29
N LEU A 101 -11.86 7.39 5.90
CA LEU A 101 -12.20 8.63 6.60
C LEU A 101 -13.70 8.95 6.49
N LYS A 102 -14.24 9.67 7.48
CA LYS A 102 -15.62 10.15 7.42
C LYS A 102 -15.82 10.98 6.15
N ARG A 103 -16.59 10.43 5.22
CA ARG A 103 -16.87 11.07 3.92
C ARG A 103 -17.73 12.30 4.10
N SER A 104 -17.36 13.41 3.47
CA SER A 104 -18.12 14.67 3.50
C SER A 104 -19.54 14.46 2.96
N LEU A 105 -20.46 15.36 3.37
CA LEU A 105 -21.84 15.33 2.88
C LEU A 105 -21.89 15.40 1.34
N GLY A 106 -21.04 16.24 0.73
CA GLY A 106 -20.92 16.36 -0.72
C GLY A 106 -20.51 15.05 -1.41
N TYR A 107 -19.58 14.30 -0.80
CA TYR A 107 -19.22 12.98 -1.31
C TYR A 107 -20.40 11.99 -1.23
N LYS A 108 -21.14 11.99 -0.10
CA LYS A 108 -22.32 11.12 0.05
C LYS A 108 -23.39 11.44 -1.01
N ILE A 109 -23.62 12.74 -1.29
CA ILE A 109 -24.53 13.19 -2.35
C ILE A 109 -24.04 12.72 -3.71
N LYS A 110 -22.75 12.93 -4.03
CA LYS A 110 -22.14 12.48 -5.30
C LYS A 110 -22.31 10.97 -5.51
N VAL A 111 -22.08 10.15 -4.47
CA VAL A 111 -22.27 8.69 -4.53
C VAL A 111 -23.75 8.33 -4.72
N ARG A 112 -24.68 9.03 -4.05
CA ARG A 112 -26.12 8.79 -4.19
C ARG A 112 -26.59 9.13 -5.60
N THR A 113 -26.15 10.26 -6.15
CA THR A 113 -26.44 10.67 -7.52
C THR A 113 -25.85 9.67 -8.53
N TYR A 114 -24.61 9.22 -8.33
CA TYR A 114 -24.02 8.18 -9.16
C TYR A 114 -24.84 6.89 -9.15
N ARG A 115 -25.25 6.39 -7.97
CA ARG A 115 -26.06 5.17 -7.85
C ARG A 115 -27.40 5.32 -8.56
N PHE A 116 -28.03 6.47 -8.44
CA PHE A 116 -29.29 6.77 -9.12
C PHE A 116 -29.12 6.78 -10.64
N VAL A 117 -28.14 7.54 -11.15
CA VAL A 117 -27.87 7.62 -12.60
C VAL A 117 -27.46 6.26 -13.17
N ARG A 118 -26.66 5.50 -12.44
CA ARG A 118 -26.21 4.16 -12.86
C ARG A 118 -27.36 3.17 -13.05
N ARG A 119 -28.46 3.34 -12.31
CA ARG A 119 -29.64 2.47 -12.42
C ARG A 119 -30.32 2.60 -13.79
N PHE A 120 -30.28 3.80 -14.37
CA PHE A 120 -30.96 4.11 -15.62
C PHE A 120 -30.03 4.26 -16.83
N ALA A 121 -28.79 4.67 -16.60
CA ALA A 121 -27.79 4.94 -17.62
C ALA A 121 -26.38 4.51 -17.16
N PRO A 122 -26.07 3.20 -17.04
CA PRO A 122 -24.83 2.70 -16.45
C PRO A 122 -23.58 3.19 -17.19
N LYS A 123 -23.57 3.17 -18.54
CA LYS A 123 -22.43 3.65 -19.34
C LYS A 123 -22.18 5.15 -19.17
N PHE A 124 -23.24 5.95 -19.06
CA PHE A 124 -23.13 7.39 -18.82
C PHE A 124 -22.60 7.69 -17.40
N ALA A 125 -23.09 6.97 -16.40
CA ALA A 125 -22.62 7.10 -15.02
C ALA A 125 -21.12 6.78 -14.89
N GLU A 126 -20.66 5.70 -15.50
CA GLU A 126 -19.23 5.33 -15.51
C GLU A 126 -18.40 6.37 -16.26
N ARG A 127 -18.90 6.91 -17.39
CA ARG A 127 -18.19 7.94 -18.15
C ARG A 127 -18.03 9.25 -17.39
N LYS A 128 -19.05 9.68 -16.64
CA LYS A 128 -19.07 10.98 -15.95
C LYS A 128 -18.39 10.95 -14.56
N PHE A 129 -18.49 9.85 -13.83
CA PHE A 129 -18.09 9.76 -12.43
C PHE A 129 -16.94 8.80 -12.16
N GLY A 130 -16.60 7.89 -13.08
CA GLY A 130 -15.47 6.96 -12.91
C GLY A 130 -14.13 7.64 -13.16
N SER A 131 -13.10 7.32 -12.35
CA SER A 131 -11.73 7.75 -12.65
C SER A 131 -11.25 7.15 -13.98
N VAL A 132 -10.25 7.77 -14.60
CA VAL A 132 -9.70 7.28 -15.89
C VAL A 132 -9.15 5.86 -15.70
N GLU A 133 -8.43 5.63 -14.60
CA GLU A 133 -7.86 4.33 -14.27
C GLU A 133 -8.94 3.25 -14.10
N TYR A 134 -10.05 3.57 -13.42
CA TYR A 134 -11.16 2.63 -13.23
C TYR A 134 -11.80 2.20 -14.56
N LYS A 135 -11.85 3.10 -15.54
CA LYS A 135 -12.49 2.82 -16.84
C LYS A 135 -11.72 1.78 -17.66
N THR A 136 -10.40 1.77 -17.56
CA THR A 136 -9.52 0.85 -18.31
C THR A 136 -9.45 -0.56 -17.70
N LEU A 137 -9.97 -0.75 -16.49
CA LEU A 137 -9.96 -2.04 -15.80
C LEU A 137 -10.88 -3.06 -16.49
N SER A 138 -10.43 -4.33 -16.51
CA SER A 138 -11.30 -5.46 -16.86
C SER A 138 -12.47 -5.60 -15.89
N PRO A 139 -13.56 -6.30 -16.23
CA PRO A 139 -14.68 -6.52 -15.32
C PRO A 139 -14.25 -7.15 -13.98
N VAL A 140 -13.36 -8.14 -14.01
CA VAL A 140 -12.82 -8.80 -12.83
C VAL A 140 -12.05 -7.82 -11.95
N MET A 141 -11.17 -7.00 -12.54
CA MET A 141 -10.40 -5.99 -11.81
C MET A 141 -11.29 -4.87 -11.24
N LYS A 142 -12.39 -4.52 -11.92
CA LYS A 142 -13.37 -3.55 -11.38
C LYS A 142 -14.06 -4.06 -10.12
N GLU A 143 -14.41 -5.34 -10.08
CA GLU A 143 -14.99 -5.96 -8.88
C GLU A 143 -13.94 -6.11 -7.77
N SER A 144 -12.69 -6.49 -8.09
CA SER A 144 -11.58 -6.48 -7.14
C SER A 144 -11.37 -5.10 -6.53
N TYR A 145 -11.31 -4.05 -7.35
CA TYR A 145 -11.15 -2.67 -6.90
C TYR A 145 -12.23 -2.26 -5.89
N LYS A 146 -13.50 -2.63 -6.14
CA LYS A 146 -14.60 -2.33 -5.22
C LYS A 146 -14.43 -3.02 -3.86
N LYS A 147 -13.99 -4.29 -3.85
CA LYS A 147 -13.70 -5.01 -2.62
C LYS A 147 -12.57 -4.31 -1.84
N ILE A 148 -11.47 -3.99 -2.52
CA ILE A 148 -10.26 -3.39 -1.96
C ILE A 148 -10.52 -2.02 -1.33
N VAL A 149 -11.15 -1.09 -2.07
CA VAL A 149 -11.30 0.30 -1.60
C VAL A 149 -12.37 0.50 -0.53
N ASN A 150 -13.24 -0.46 -0.33
CA ASN A 150 -14.28 -0.40 0.69
C ASN A 150 -13.90 -1.12 1.99
N GLU A 151 -12.70 -1.69 2.09
CA GLU A 151 -12.21 -2.32 3.31
C GLU A 151 -11.45 -1.32 4.17
N ASP A 152 -11.87 -1.17 5.44
CA ASP A 152 -11.19 -0.34 6.44
C ASP A 152 -10.27 -1.21 7.29
N LEU A 153 -8.98 -0.92 7.25
CA LEU A 153 -7.94 -1.75 7.88
C LEU A 153 -7.46 -1.23 9.23
N ARG A 154 -8.13 -0.24 9.85
CA ARG A 154 -7.75 0.24 11.18
C ARG A 154 -7.83 -0.86 12.23
N GLY A 155 -8.85 -1.72 12.15
CA GLY A 155 -8.97 -2.88 13.05
C GLY A 155 -7.87 -3.92 12.84
N ASP A 156 -7.34 -4.05 11.63
CA ASP A 156 -6.18 -4.91 11.37
C ASP A 156 -4.89 -4.26 11.89
N ALA A 157 -4.72 -2.94 11.71
CA ALA A 157 -3.56 -2.19 12.23
C ALA A 157 -3.38 -2.36 13.75
N GLN A 158 -4.48 -2.42 14.53
CA GLN A 158 -4.43 -2.67 15.99
C GLN A 158 -3.82 -4.01 16.39
N LYS A 159 -3.81 -4.98 15.49
CA LYS A 159 -3.27 -6.33 15.74
C LYS A 159 -1.79 -6.44 15.46
N ILE A 160 -1.19 -5.46 14.78
CA ILE A 160 0.21 -5.46 14.38
C ILE A 160 1.10 -5.22 15.60
N GLU A 161 2.05 -6.15 15.83
CA GLU A 161 3.04 -6.08 16.91
C GLU A 161 4.41 -5.55 16.43
N ASN A 162 4.64 -5.61 15.12
CA ASN A 162 5.88 -5.20 14.48
C ASN A 162 6.09 -3.68 14.58
N PRO A 163 7.35 -3.18 14.58
CA PRO A 163 7.64 -1.78 14.33
C PRO A 163 7.12 -1.36 12.93
N VAL A 164 6.37 -0.26 12.87
CA VAL A 164 5.83 0.29 11.62
C VAL A 164 6.27 1.73 11.46
N LEU A 165 6.93 2.03 10.35
CA LEU A 165 7.21 3.39 9.91
C LEU A 165 6.26 3.77 8.78
N ILE A 166 5.55 4.88 8.92
CA ILE A 166 4.76 5.48 7.84
C ILE A 166 5.55 6.67 7.30
N VAL A 167 5.88 6.64 6.01
CA VAL A 167 6.50 7.76 5.30
C VAL A 167 5.48 8.37 4.37
N GLN A 168 5.07 9.60 4.64
CA GLN A 168 3.97 10.26 3.93
C GLN A 168 4.41 11.52 3.21
N GLY A 169 4.11 11.63 1.91
CA GLY A 169 4.29 12.85 1.14
C GLY A 169 3.31 13.94 1.61
N ARG A 170 3.81 15.16 1.88
CA ARG A 170 2.97 16.29 2.33
C ARG A 170 1.93 16.71 1.29
N GLY A 171 2.23 16.51 0.00
CA GLY A 171 1.35 16.81 -1.12
C GLY A 171 0.48 15.65 -1.58
N ASP A 172 0.42 14.55 -0.84
CA ASP A 172 -0.38 13.38 -1.22
C ASP A 172 -1.89 13.66 -1.09
N CYS A 173 -2.54 13.86 -2.23
CA CYS A 173 -3.99 14.03 -2.34
C CYS A 173 -4.74 12.71 -2.54
N THR A 174 -4.05 11.60 -2.82
CA THR A 174 -4.65 10.28 -3.04
C THR A 174 -4.93 9.58 -1.71
N THR A 175 -3.91 9.55 -0.84
CA THR A 175 -3.99 9.08 0.54
C THR A 175 -3.53 10.21 1.46
N PRO A 176 -4.43 11.14 1.84
CA PRO A 176 -4.07 12.31 2.63
C PRO A 176 -3.43 11.94 3.96
N ILE A 177 -2.59 12.84 4.49
CA ILE A 177 -1.92 12.68 5.80
C ILE A 177 -2.87 12.26 6.93
N ALA A 178 -4.15 12.59 6.83
CA ALA A 178 -5.17 12.16 7.80
C ALA A 178 -5.35 10.63 7.85
N GLU A 179 -5.13 9.92 6.72
CA GLU A 179 -5.13 8.44 6.72
C GLU A 179 -3.91 7.88 7.44
N ALA A 180 -2.72 8.43 7.19
CA ALA A 180 -1.50 8.05 7.89
C ALA A 180 -1.61 8.28 9.40
N ARG A 181 -2.16 9.42 9.83
CA ARG A 181 -2.40 9.73 11.24
C ARG A 181 -3.44 8.79 11.88
N ALA A 182 -4.46 8.39 11.12
CA ALA A 182 -5.43 7.41 11.60
C ALA A 182 -4.81 6.02 11.76
N TYR A 183 -3.89 5.61 10.90
CA TYR A 183 -3.10 4.39 11.14
C TYR A 183 -2.23 4.51 12.37
N LEU A 184 -1.48 5.62 12.51
CA LEU A 184 -0.60 5.86 13.66
C LEU A 184 -1.34 5.71 14.99
N GLN A 185 -2.58 6.21 15.07
CA GLN A 185 -3.43 6.09 16.27
C GLN A 185 -3.86 4.64 16.58
N ASN A 186 -3.76 3.73 15.61
CA ASN A 186 -4.17 2.34 15.74
C ASN A 186 -2.99 1.36 15.80
N LEU A 187 -1.79 1.79 15.48
CA LEU A 187 -0.57 0.98 15.55
C LEU A 187 0.03 1.01 16.96
N LYS A 188 0.47 -0.14 17.46
CA LYS A 188 1.11 -0.25 18.78
C LYS A 188 2.52 0.35 18.80
N LYS A 189 3.27 0.16 17.72
CA LYS A 189 4.67 0.60 17.55
C LYS A 189 4.81 1.37 16.23
N GLY A 190 4.03 2.42 16.08
CA GLY A 190 3.99 3.24 14.88
C GLY A 190 4.84 4.50 15.00
N THR A 191 5.48 4.90 13.91
CA THR A 191 6.14 6.20 13.74
C THR A 191 5.68 6.79 12.40
N LEU A 192 5.54 8.12 12.34
CA LEU A 192 5.16 8.85 11.12
C LEU A 192 6.24 9.88 10.79
N VAL A 193 6.74 9.82 9.57
CA VAL A 193 7.64 10.82 8.98
C VAL A 193 6.97 11.44 7.77
N GLU A 194 6.91 12.76 7.74
CA GLU A 194 6.42 13.53 6.61
C GLU A 194 7.60 13.99 5.76
N MET A 195 7.55 13.75 4.44
CA MET A 195 8.56 14.20 3.51
C MET A 195 7.95 15.07 2.40
N ASN A 196 8.77 15.77 1.65
CA ASN A 196 8.31 16.47 0.44
C ASN A 196 7.90 15.46 -0.63
N GLY A 197 6.93 15.82 -1.48
CA GLY A 197 6.43 14.99 -2.56
C GLY A 197 4.94 14.68 -2.45
N GLY A 198 4.42 13.99 -3.45
CA GLY A 198 3.03 13.56 -3.58
C GLY A 198 2.81 12.13 -3.16
N HIS A 199 1.90 11.44 -3.86
CA HIS A 199 1.58 10.03 -3.61
C HIS A 199 2.77 9.08 -3.83
N PHE A 200 3.72 9.48 -4.68
CA PHE A 200 4.94 8.74 -4.99
C PHE A 200 6.18 9.43 -4.40
N ALA A 201 6.09 9.96 -3.18
CA ALA A 201 7.17 10.68 -2.52
C ALA A 201 8.50 9.90 -2.51
N PHE A 202 8.46 8.56 -2.42
CA PHE A 202 9.63 7.68 -2.53
C PHE A 202 10.30 7.70 -3.91
N MET A 203 9.61 8.15 -4.96
CA MET A 203 10.17 8.37 -6.31
C MET A 203 10.60 9.83 -6.49
N ASP A 204 9.81 10.77 -5.94
CA ASP A 204 10.03 12.23 -6.07
C ASP A 204 11.37 12.62 -5.41
N ASP A 205 11.63 12.11 -4.19
CA ASP A 205 12.88 12.28 -3.46
C ASP A 205 13.36 10.91 -2.93
N SER A 206 13.91 10.13 -3.86
CA SER A 206 14.32 8.76 -3.59
C SER A 206 15.50 8.67 -2.60
N LEU A 207 16.39 9.66 -2.58
CA LEU A 207 17.54 9.66 -1.67
C LEU A 207 17.08 9.84 -0.23
N THR A 208 16.31 10.88 0.05
CA THR A 208 15.77 11.13 1.39
C THR A 208 14.93 9.95 1.87
N PHE A 209 14.06 9.39 1.00
CA PHE A 209 13.26 8.21 1.34
C PHE A 209 14.15 7.01 1.71
N ASN A 210 15.20 6.73 0.93
CA ASN A 210 16.09 5.60 1.17
C ASN A 210 16.85 5.75 2.49
N LEU A 211 17.32 6.96 2.80
CA LEU A 211 18.01 7.24 4.08
C LEU A 211 17.07 7.06 5.28
N ILE A 212 15.83 7.55 5.19
CA ILE A 212 14.80 7.34 6.24
C ILE A 212 14.52 5.84 6.42
N ALA A 213 14.38 5.09 5.33
CA ALA A 213 14.11 3.66 5.37
C ALA A 213 15.31 2.88 5.92
N GLU A 214 16.53 3.25 5.53
CA GLU A 214 17.76 2.65 6.04
C GLU A 214 17.87 2.84 7.55
N GLU A 215 17.73 4.06 8.06
CA GLU A 215 17.75 4.37 9.49
C GLU A 215 16.71 3.53 10.25
N PHE A 216 15.51 3.41 9.72
CA PHE A 216 14.48 2.59 10.33
C PHE A 216 14.84 1.11 10.37
N PHE A 217 15.41 0.54 9.31
CA PHE A 217 15.72 -0.88 9.24
C PHE A 217 16.95 -1.26 10.05
N TYR A 218 18.00 -0.44 10.05
CA TYR A 218 19.22 -0.70 10.84
C TYR A 218 19.05 -0.37 12.33
N GLY A 219 18.18 0.60 12.69
CA GLY A 219 17.81 0.91 14.08
C GLY A 219 18.97 1.00 15.06
N GLY A 220 19.78 2.04 15.00
CA GLY A 220 20.72 2.39 16.07
C GLY A 220 22.05 1.63 16.13
N THR A 221 22.34 0.69 15.23
CA THR A 221 23.57 -0.12 15.29
C THR A 221 24.77 0.47 14.52
N ARG A 222 24.58 1.57 13.77
CA ARG A 222 25.66 2.16 12.95
C ARG A 222 26.52 3.23 13.63
N ILE A 223 26.18 3.69 14.83
CA ILE A 223 26.94 4.76 15.49
C ILE A 223 28.17 4.23 16.26
N GLU A 224 28.26 2.94 16.53
CA GLU A 224 29.39 2.37 17.31
C GLU A 224 30.58 1.84 16.49
N SER A 225 30.53 1.84 15.16
CA SER A 225 31.62 1.31 14.33
C SER A 225 32.41 2.39 13.56
N SER A 226 32.30 3.66 13.93
CA SER A 226 33.02 4.77 13.30
C SER A 226 33.66 5.71 14.36
N ILE A 227 34.36 5.16 15.35
CA ILE A 227 35.32 5.87 16.18
C ILE A 227 36.62 5.07 16.21
#